data_796717d9e98b05c8decd54c62056ac83
#
_entry.id   796717d9e98b05c8decd54c62056ac83
#
_cell.length_a   1.000
_cell.length_b   1.000
_cell.length_c   1.000
_cell.angle_alpha   90.00
_cell.angle_beta   90.00
_cell.angle_gamma   90.00
#
_symmetry.space_group_name_H-M   'P 1'
#
loop_
_entity.id
_entity.type
_entity.pdbx_description
1 polymer ?
#
loop_
_entity_poly.entity_id
_entity_poly.type
_entity_poly.pdbx_seq_one_letter_code
_entity_poly.pdbx_strand_id
1 'polypeptide(L)'
;MKTLVFGIKLNEEDDKFITKLREDWSISFRRMYSNMELMKDPTFLSSLRIKSVKQISYLCKEVEGFYKVNKANKLKIQSNIDDLLKLKKLKPKQFKRLQRLKSSLTKKVVFGGYNKLKEISQGKGDKNIYRETRLLPLVFYGQAYNYGNRFFNLRDIANGNIIFKMENAKRLVPIKINIKKHKKVLEELQYLLLNREIPITLQLTSTEITITYDEQKLNGTFHDIKAFYKTINHIKDQKERNLLIHQEHLRYENSIKKGKLERYCALDLNPDGIGYCILNKDNSIVSKGYIDISKIVESKKRKYENSIMVKEIFKLIKHYRCHSIIIEDLDIKTGDHGNKVMNFKINTLWNLPFLNRLITKRCKEEKILKIEVKPYYSSFIGNILHNEFDPIAASLEIGRRGIIRFIKGSSFYPELDTTNFINDSMYDEIRECSTWNGLKLLFDTVKRSYRRKLEEFNFVAYYLGNKKSGVQHLHFE
;
A
#
# COMPACT_ATOMS: atom_id res chain seq x y z
N MET A 1 3.86 -1.50 10.19
CA MET A 1 3.53 -0.53 11.26
C MET A 1 2.20 0.13 10.92
N LYS A 2 1.29 0.21 11.87
CA LYS A 2 0.00 0.89 11.79
C LYS A 2 -0.08 1.99 12.83
N THR A 3 -0.75 3.09 12.51
CA THR A 3 -0.87 4.24 13.38
C THR A 3 -2.35 4.58 13.56
N LEU A 4 -2.78 4.71 14.80
CA LEU A 4 -4.09 5.20 15.20
C LEU A 4 -3.92 6.58 15.83
N VAL A 5 -4.81 7.51 15.51
CA VAL A 5 -4.81 8.88 16.05
C VAL A 5 -6.11 9.11 16.80
N PHE A 6 -6.01 9.59 18.02
CA PHE A 6 -7.15 9.88 18.89
C PHE A 6 -7.05 11.32 19.38
N GLY A 7 -8.15 12.07 19.25
CA GLY A 7 -8.30 13.33 19.96
C GLY A 7 -8.44 13.10 21.46
N ILE A 8 -7.82 13.95 22.25
CA ILE A 8 -7.86 13.92 23.72
C ILE A 8 -8.32 15.26 24.27
N LYS A 9 -8.89 15.22 25.49
CA LYS A 9 -9.17 16.42 26.28
C LYS A 9 -8.48 16.26 27.62
N LEU A 10 -7.61 17.20 27.95
CA LEU A 10 -6.91 17.30 29.22
C LEU A 10 -7.61 18.35 30.09
N ASN A 11 -7.51 18.24 31.41
CA ASN A 11 -7.83 19.36 32.26
C ASN A 11 -6.76 20.46 32.12
N GLU A 12 -7.03 21.65 32.60
CA GLU A 12 -6.16 22.83 32.45
C GLU A 12 -4.75 22.63 33.02
N GLU A 13 -4.64 21.97 34.16
CA GLU A 13 -3.35 21.71 34.78
C GLU A 13 -2.52 20.67 34.00
N ASP A 14 -3.16 19.60 33.52
CA ASP A 14 -2.49 18.58 32.73
C ASP A 14 -2.09 19.11 31.36
N ASP A 15 -2.91 19.97 30.73
CA ASP A 15 -2.57 20.63 29.50
C ASP A 15 -1.35 21.56 29.67
N LYS A 16 -1.33 22.40 30.72
CA LYS A 16 -0.16 23.23 31.03
C LYS A 16 1.09 22.39 31.26
N PHE A 17 0.96 21.25 31.95
CA PHE A 17 2.07 20.33 32.19
C PHE A 17 2.61 19.72 30.91
N ILE A 18 1.72 19.16 30.06
CA ILE A 18 2.11 18.57 28.76
C ILE A 18 2.69 19.62 27.83
N THR A 19 2.11 20.80 27.77
CA THR A 19 2.62 21.92 26.96
C THR A 19 4.04 22.30 27.38
N LYS A 20 4.31 22.42 28.70
CA LYS A 20 5.64 22.68 29.21
C LYS A 20 6.65 21.60 28.82
N LEU A 21 6.29 20.33 28.95
CA LEU A 21 7.13 19.21 28.53
C LEU A 21 7.45 19.27 27.03
N ARG A 22 6.46 19.62 26.19
CA ARG A 22 6.65 19.78 24.75
C ARG A 22 7.56 20.96 24.40
N GLU A 23 7.51 22.04 25.15
CA GLU A 23 8.45 23.15 25.01
C GLU A 23 9.88 22.70 25.27
N ASP A 24 10.13 22.06 26.40
CA ASP A 24 11.45 21.57 26.80
C ASP A 24 11.99 20.52 25.80
N TRP A 25 11.10 19.62 25.34
CA TRP A 25 11.39 18.66 24.28
C TRP A 25 11.77 19.36 22.97
N SER A 26 10.98 20.32 22.54
CA SER A 26 11.16 21.02 21.27
C SER A 26 12.41 21.91 21.25
N ILE A 27 12.75 22.52 22.38
CA ILE A 27 13.99 23.31 22.54
C ILE A 27 15.19 22.37 22.51
N SER A 28 15.15 21.28 23.26
CA SER A 28 16.22 20.28 23.29
C SER A 28 16.44 19.62 21.94
N PHE A 29 15.36 19.28 21.23
CA PHE A 29 15.42 18.74 19.86
C PHE A 29 16.16 19.68 18.89
N ARG A 30 15.77 20.95 18.87
CA ARG A 30 16.39 21.93 17.96
C ARG A 30 17.84 22.15 18.31
N ARG A 31 18.18 22.17 19.59
CA ARG A 31 19.55 22.33 20.08
C ARG A 31 20.42 21.14 19.67
N MET A 32 19.92 19.90 19.81
CA MET A 32 20.60 18.69 19.34
C MET A 32 20.74 18.65 17.82
N TYR A 33 19.67 19.01 17.09
CA TYR A 33 19.73 19.03 15.63
C TYR A 33 20.78 20.02 15.08
N SER A 34 20.98 21.14 15.77
CA SER A 34 21.98 22.14 15.38
C SER A 34 23.41 21.75 15.76
N ASN A 35 23.57 20.82 16.70
CA ASN A 35 24.87 20.37 17.24
C ASN A 35 24.94 18.84 17.21
N MET A 36 24.78 18.26 16.01
CA MET A 36 24.74 16.81 15.81
C MET A 36 26.02 16.10 16.27
N GLU A 37 27.16 16.77 16.14
CA GLU A 37 28.47 16.29 16.57
C GLU A 37 28.58 16.11 18.09
N LEU A 38 27.83 16.90 18.86
CA LEU A 38 27.84 16.86 20.33
C LEU A 38 26.83 15.87 20.93
N MET A 39 26.08 15.12 20.11
CA MET A 39 25.04 14.22 20.61
C MET A 39 25.56 13.06 21.49
N LYS A 40 26.87 12.81 21.48
CA LYS A 40 27.52 11.81 22.34
C LYS A 40 28.25 12.43 23.53
N ASP A 41 28.32 13.75 23.62
CA ASP A 41 29.00 14.46 24.72
C ASP A 41 28.08 14.51 25.95
N PRO A 42 28.48 13.89 27.09
CA PRO A 42 27.70 13.89 28.30
C PRO A 42 27.44 15.30 28.84
N THR A 43 28.38 16.22 28.73
CA THR A 43 28.28 17.61 29.18
C THR A 43 27.20 18.35 28.40
N PHE A 44 27.23 18.20 27.08
CA PHE A 44 26.19 18.74 26.19
C PHE A 44 24.81 18.16 26.53
N LEU A 45 24.69 16.83 26.69
CA LEU A 45 23.42 16.16 27.01
C LEU A 45 22.88 16.61 28.37
N SER A 46 23.71 16.79 29.39
CA SER A 46 23.30 17.27 30.71
C SER A 46 22.80 18.73 30.70
N SER A 47 23.24 19.51 29.75
CA SER A 47 22.83 20.91 29.55
C SER A 47 21.43 21.06 28.88
N LEU A 48 20.83 19.98 28.42
CA LEU A 48 19.50 20.01 27.82
C LEU A 48 18.42 20.23 28.88
N ARG A 49 17.26 20.74 28.48
CA ARG A 49 16.11 20.93 29.36
C ARG A 49 15.47 19.64 29.85
N ILE A 50 15.66 18.55 29.09
CA ILE A 50 15.20 17.20 29.43
C ILE A 50 16.25 16.57 30.36
N LYS A 51 15.81 16.06 31.52
CA LYS A 51 16.71 15.46 32.55
C LYS A 51 16.68 13.94 32.59
N SER A 52 15.65 13.29 32.02
CA SER A 52 15.57 11.83 31.96
C SER A 52 16.50 11.28 30.90
N VAL A 53 17.45 10.44 31.27
CA VAL A 53 18.40 9.76 30.39
C VAL A 53 17.64 8.99 29.26
N LYS A 54 16.52 8.36 29.61
CA LYS A 54 15.71 7.60 28.66
C LYS A 54 15.00 8.51 27.64
N GLN A 55 14.50 9.65 28.08
CA GLN A 55 13.90 10.65 27.18
C GLN A 55 14.96 11.27 26.26
N ILE A 56 16.15 11.55 26.78
CA ILE A 56 17.29 12.01 25.97
C ILE A 56 17.62 10.97 24.89
N SER A 57 17.67 9.67 25.24
CA SER A 57 17.88 8.59 24.25
C SER A 57 16.80 8.56 23.16
N TYR A 58 15.54 8.79 23.51
CA TYR A 58 14.45 8.88 22.52
C TYR A 58 14.59 10.11 21.64
N LEU A 59 14.94 11.23 22.25
CA LEU A 59 15.19 12.48 21.54
C LEU A 59 16.35 12.34 20.52
N CYS A 60 17.45 11.69 20.92
CA CYS A 60 18.56 11.37 20.00
C CYS A 60 18.08 10.61 18.76
N LYS A 61 17.26 9.55 18.96
CA LYS A 61 16.71 8.78 17.85
C LYS A 61 15.84 9.60 16.91
N GLU A 62 14.99 10.49 17.46
CA GLU A 62 14.16 11.39 16.67
C GLU A 62 15.02 12.37 15.86
N VAL A 63 16.02 12.99 16.49
CA VAL A 63 16.93 13.92 15.82
C VAL A 63 17.70 13.25 14.70
N GLU A 64 18.27 12.08 14.96
CA GLU A 64 18.97 11.28 13.93
C GLU A 64 18.05 10.87 12.77
N GLY A 65 16.84 10.41 13.07
CA GLY A 65 15.83 10.07 12.09
C GLY A 65 15.49 11.25 11.18
N PHE A 66 15.23 12.40 11.80
CA PHE A 66 14.92 13.63 11.09
C PHE A 66 16.10 14.14 10.23
N TYR A 67 17.32 14.07 10.76
CA TYR A 67 18.52 14.42 10.02
C TYR A 67 18.74 13.52 8.80
N LYS A 68 18.60 12.19 8.95
CA LYS A 68 18.72 11.22 7.85
C LYS A 68 17.72 11.51 6.73
N VAL A 69 16.45 11.79 7.09
CA VAL A 69 15.40 12.14 6.11
C VAL A 69 15.75 13.44 5.37
N ASN A 70 16.18 14.48 6.09
CA ASN A 70 16.57 15.75 5.46
C ASN A 70 17.79 15.60 4.55
N LYS A 71 18.80 14.81 4.95
CA LYS A 71 19.97 14.50 4.13
C LYS A 71 19.56 13.77 2.84
N ALA A 72 18.71 12.76 2.95
CA ALA A 72 18.20 12.01 1.79
C ALA A 72 17.38 12.92 0.84
N ASN A 73 16.55 13.81 1.37
CA ASN A 73 15.80 14.78 0.57
C ASN A 73 16.72 15.76 -0.16
N LYS A 74 17.79 16.25 0.48
CA LYS A 74 18.79 17.12 -0.16
C LYS A 74 19.54 16.41 -1.29
N LEU A 75 19.94 15.15 -1.09
CA LEU A 75 20.55 14.32 -2.12
C LEU A 75 19.63 14.13 -3.32
N LYS A 76 18.34 13.87 -3.08
CA LYS A 76 17.34 13.75 -4.15
C LYS A 76 17.15 15.07 -4.92
N ILE A 77 17.15 16.21 -4.22
CA ILE A 77 17.08 17.53 -4.85
C ILE A 77 18.35 17.75 -5.71
N GLN A 78 19.54 17.41 -5.21
CA GLN A 78 20.79 17.53 -5.94
C GLN A 78 20.76 16.66 -7.21
N SER A 79 20.39 15.39 -7.11
CA SER A 79 20.23 14.52 -8.29
C SER A 79 19.29 15.10 -9.35
N ASN A 80 18.14 15.65 -8.93
CA ASN A 80 17.22 16.32 -9.87
C ASN A 80 17.81 17.58 -10.52
N ILE A 81 18.70 18.30 -9.82
CA ILE A 81 19.44 19.45 -10.38
C ILE A 81 20.45 18.95 -11.43
N ASP A 82 21.22 17.92 -11.10
CA ASP A 82 22.23 17.33 -11.98
C ASP A 82 21.60 16.78 -13.27
N ASP A 83 20.44 16.12 -13.16
CA ASP A 83 19.68 15.64 -14.33
C ASP A 83 19.21 16.77 -15.24
N LEU A 84 18.78 17.90 -14.66
CA LEU A 84 18.40 19.08 -15.45
C LEU A 84 19.62 19.74 -16.10
N LEU A 85 20.78 19.76 -15.43
CA LEU A 85 22.00 20.35 -15.96
C LEU A 85 22.62 19.53 -17.12
N LYS A 86 22.37 18.21 -17.18
CA LYS A 86 22.79 17.36 -18.32
C LYS A 86 22.07 17.68 -19.62
N LEU A 87 20.95 18.40 -19.59
CA LEU A 87 20.20 18.76 -20.79
C LEU A 87 20.91 19.87 -21.57
N LYS A 88 21.21 19.64 -22.86
CA LYS A 88 21.88 20.62 -23.74
C LYS A 88 21.15 21.96 -23.82
N LYS A 89 19.81 21.97 -23.72
CA LYS A 89 18.97 23.17 -23.73
C LYS A 89 17.77 23.00 -22.79
N LEU A 90 17.62 23.92 -21.86
CA LEU A 90 16.49 23.95 -20.92
C LEU A 90 15.30 24.72 -21.50
N LYS A 91 14.12 24.12 -21.47
CA LYS A 91 12.85 24.83 -21.73
C LYS A 91 12.55 25.82 -20.59
N PRO A 92 11.80 26.91 -20.82
CA PRO A 92 11.50 27.91 -19.78
C PRO A 92 10.92 27.33 -18.48
N LYS A 93 10.06 26.30 -18.57
CA LYS A 93 9.51 25.59 -17.41
C LYS A 93 10.60 24.83 -16.64
N GLN A 94 11.55 24.21 -17.35
CA GLN A 94 12.67 23.47 -16.74
C GLN A 94 13.66 24.43 -16.06
N PHE A 95 13.94 25.56 -16.65
CA PHE A 95 14.77 26.61 -16.05
C PHE A 95 14.15 27.15 -14.74
N LYS A 96 12.83 27.47 -14.72
CA LYS A 96 12.12 27.83 -13.49
C LYS A 96 12.17 26.72 -12.43
N ARG A 97 12.06 25.46 -12.85
CA ARG A 97 12.19 24.29 -11.95
C ARG A 97 13.61 24.20 -11.36
N LEU A 98 14.64 24.39 -12.18
CA LEU A 98 16.05 24.37 -11.74
C LEU A 98 16.31 25.46 -10.68
N GLN A 99 15.86 26.69 -10.92
CA GLN A 99 15.98 27.78 -9.93
C GLN A 99 15.27 27.45 -8.61
N ARG A 100 14.05 26.88 -8.65
CA ARG A 100 13.34 26.45 -7.44
C ARG A 100 14.08 25.36 -6.68
N LEU A 101 14.64 24.37 -7.38
CA LEU A 101 15.42 23.29 -6.75
C LEU A 101 16.70 23.82 -6.10
N LYS A 102 17.47 24.69 -6.79
CA LYS A 102 18.65 25.34 -6.23
C LYS A 102 18.30 26.16 -4.97
N SER A 103 17.24 26.97 -5.02
CA SER A 103 16.75 27.69 -3.85
C SER A 103 16.32 26.76 -2.71
N SER A 104 15.74 25.60 -3.01
CA SER A 104 15.32 24.61 -1.99
C SER A 104 16.51 23.90 -1.34
N LEU A 105 17.59 23.68 -2.06
CA LEU A 105 18.81 23.05 -1.55
C LEU A 105 19.49 23.90 -0.46
N THR A 106 19.49 25.23 -0.65
CA THR A 106 20.15 26.20 0.27
C THR A 106 19.27 26.57 1.46
N LYS A 107 17.97 26.22 1.47
CA LYS A 107 17.08 26.54 2.57
C LYS A 107 17.50 25.88 3.88
N LYS A 108 17.57 26.67 4.95
CA LYS A 108 17.73 26.16 6.31
C LYS A 108 16.47 25.41 6.73
N VAL A 109 16.64 24.37 7.56
CA VAL A 109 15.53 23.67 8.18
C VAL A 109 14.84 24.58 9.18
N VAL A 110 13.55 24.78 9.01
CA VAL A 110 12.72 25.61 9.92
C VAL A 110 11.64 24.74 10.53
N PHE A 111 11.62 24.67 11.83
CA PHE A 111 10.60 23.95 12.60
C PHE A 111 9.41 24.89 12.88
N GLY A 112 8.19 24.44 12.59
CA GLY A 112 6.96 25.22 12.76
C GLY A 112 6.44 25.93 11.51
N GLY A 113 7.03 25.61 10.34
CA GLY A 113 6.56 26.09 9.04
C GLY A 113 7.24 27.36 8.53
N TYR A 114 7.86 27.23 7.36
CA TYR A 114 8.58 28.34 6.71
C TYR A 114 7.67 29.49 6.32
N ASN A 115 6.46 29.21 5.86
CA ASN A 115 5.51 30.23 5.44
C ASN A 115 5.07 31.13 6.61
N LYS A 116 4.76 30.54 7.76
CA LYS A 116 4.44 31.29 8.97
C LYS A 116 5.60 32.14 9.48
N LEU A 117 6.84 31.64 9.38
CA LEU A 117 8.02 32.45 9.69
C LEU A 117 8.15 33.66 8.75
N LYS A 118 7.89 33.47 7.46
CA LYS A 118 7.89 34.54 6.45
C LYS A 118 6.80 35.57 6.73
N GLU A 119 5.59 35.14 7.07
CA GLU A 119 4.48 36.03 7.46
C GLU A 119 4.84 36.91 8.65
N ILE A 120 5.48 36.32 9.69
CA ILE A 120 5.96 37.06 10.87
C ILE A 120 7.05 38.07 10.47
N SER A 121 8.00 37.67 9.63
CA SER A 121 9.05 38.58 9.14
C SER A 121 8.52 39.75 8.29
N GLN A 122 7.32 39.60 7.74
CA GLN A 122 6.60 40.64 7.00
C GLN A 122 5.59 41.45 7.85
N GLY A 123 5.55 41.20 9.18
CA GLY A 123 4.61 41.82 10.07
C GLY A 123 3.16 41.34 9.95
N LYS A 124 2.92 40.27 9.20
CA LYS A 124 1.58 39.72 8.90
C LYS A 124 1.16 38.55 9.79
N GLY A 125 2.03 38.07 10.68
CA GLY A 125 1.79 36.88 11.49
C GLY A 125 2.00 37.11 12.98
N ASP A 126 1.26 36.36 13.83
CA ASP A 126 1.44 36.37 15.28
C ASP A 126 2.62 35.49 15.69
N LYS A 127 3.54 36.10 16.46
CA LYS A 127 4.74 35.44 16.99
C LYS A 127 4.39 34.33 18.02
N ASN A 128 3.30 34.48 18.76
CA ASN A 128 2.87 33.48 19.75
C ASN A 128 2.28 32.27 19.06
N ILE A 129 1.40 32.45 18.06
CA ILE A 129 0.88 31.37 17.21
C ILE A 129 2.03 30.60 16.55
N TYR A 130 3.06 31.31 16.07
CA TYR A 130 4.24 30.63 15.51
C TYR A 130 4.99 29.80 16.54
N ARG A 131 5.15 30.30 17.77
CA ARG A 131 5.81 29.56 18.87
C ARG A 131 5.04 28.29 19.24
N GLU A 132 3.71 28.37 19.34
CA GLU A 132 2.84 27.22 19.59
C GLU A 132 2.91 26.18 18.48
N THR A 133 2.88 26.61 17.21
CA THR A 133 3.00 25.70 16.07
C THR A 133 4.39 25.08 15.91
N ARG A 134 5.41 25.57 16.64
CA ARG A 134 6.76 24.99 16.69
C ARG A 134 6.89 23.86 17.71
N LEU A 135 5.91 23.63 18.56
CA LEU A 135 5.96 22.55 19.54
C LEU A 135 5.86 21.20 18.84
N LEU A 136 6.87 20.37 19.06
CA LEU A 136 6.90 19.00 18.56
C LEU A 136 6.06 18.09 19.47
N PRO A 137 5.52 16.98 18.97
CA PRO A 137 4.94 15.96 19.83
C PRO A 137 6.02 15.34 20.72
N LEU A 138 5.66 14.93 21.93
CA LEU A 138 6.49 14.06 22.75
C LEU A 138 6.47 12.66 22.14
N VAL A 139 7.62 12.05 21.91
CA VAL A 139 7.73 10.72 21.30
C VAL A 139 8.32 9.73 22.30
N PHE A 140 7.62 8.62 22.51
CA PHE A 140 8.01 7.55 23.42
C PHE A 140 7.99 6.21 22.72
N TYR A 141 9.17 5.65 22.49
CA TYR A 141 9.33 4.37 21.81
C TYR A 141 8.86 3.19 22.67
N GLY A 142 8.21 2.24 22.00
CA GLY A 142 7.66 1.06 22.63
C GLY A 142 8.70 0.09 23.17
N GLN A 143 8.32 -0.61 24.25
CA GLN A 143 9.09 -1.69 24.88
C GLN A 143 8.09 -2.78 25.31
N ALA A 144 8.13 -3.95 24.68
CA ALA A 144 7.16 -5.02 24.94
C ALA A 144 7.14 -5.45 26.41
N TYR A 145 8.32 -5.65 27.03
CA TYR A 145 8.48 -6.09 28.41
C TYR A 145 7.89 -5.08 29.46
N ASN A 146 7.65 -3.81 29.07
CA ASN A 146 7.01 -2.80 29.88
C ASN A 146 5.52 -2.60 29.53
N TYR A 147 4.81 -3.67 29.20
CA TYR A 147 3.42 -3.62 28.75
C TYR A 147 3.22 -2.61 27.61
N GLY A 148 4.09 -2.68 26.62
CA GLY A 148 4.06 -1.87 25.41
C GLY A 148 4.82 -0.56 25.49
N ASN A 149 4.81 0.14 26.64
CA ASN A 149 5.53 1.41 26.81
C ASN A 149 5.83 1.73 28.29
N ARG A 150 7.04 2.21 28.57
CA ARG A 150 7.47 2.51 29.94
C ARG A 150 6.79 3.75 30.53
N PHE A 151 6.50 4.74 29.70
CA PHE A 151 5.94 6.04 30.10
C PHE A 151 4.41 6.06 30.09
N PHE A 152 3.78 4.98 29.63
CA PHE A 152 2.33 4.88 29.57
C PHE A 152 1.84 3.57 30.20
N ASN A 153 0.84 3.67 31.04
CA ASN A 153 0.06 2.51 31.43
C ASN A 153 -1.06 2.32 30.42
N LEU A 154 -0.97 1.24 29.63
CA LEU A 154 -1.88 0.89 28.53
C LEU A 154 -2.74 -0.33 28.86
N ARG A 155 -2.74 -0.80 30.11
CA ARG A 155 -3.43 -2.04 30.51
C ARG A 155 -4.95 -1.99 30.34
N ASP A 156 -5.52 -0.79 30.29
CA ASP A 156 -6.96 -0.55 30.13
C ASP A 156 -7.30 0.21 28.86
N ILE A 157 -6.49 0.02 27.82
CA ILE A 157 -6.63 0.72 26.54
C ILE A 157 -7.90 0.32 25.78
N ALA A 158 -8.41 -0.91 25.98
CA ALA A 158 -9.66 -1.38 25.40
C ALA A 158 -10.89 -0.59 25.89
N ASN A 159 -10.83 -0.04 27.12
CA ASN A 159 -11.85 0.84 27.66
C ASN A 159 -11.54 2.33 27.40
N GLY A 160 -10.46 2.61 26.68
CA GLY A 160 -10.05 3.95 26.32
C GLY A 160 -9.30 4.70 27.42
N ASN A 161 -8.85 4.03 28.48
CA ASN A 161 -8.11 4.63 29.56
C ASN A 161 -6.61 4.44 29.37
N ILE A 162 -5.87 5.53 29.37
CA ILE A 162 -4.41 5.59 29.28
C ILE A 162 -3.90 6.48 30.38
N ILE A 163 -2.82 6.11 31.05
CA ILE A 163 -2.19 6.97 32.06
C ILE A 163 -0.76 7.27 31.61
N PHE A 164 -0.47 8.53 31.37
CA PHE A 164 0.88 9.00 31.13
C PHE A 164 1.59 9.23 32.47
N LYS A 165 2.83 8.72 32.60
CA LYS A 165 3.67 8.84 33.80
C LYS A 165 5.09 9.21 33.43
N MET A 166 5.67 10.19 34.08
CA MET A 166 7.09 10.50 33.95
C MET A 166 7.91 9.87 35.07
N GLU A 167 9.11 9.36 34.76
CA GLU A 167 9.99 8.71 35.74
C GLU A 167 10.34 9.60 36.92
N ASN A 168 10.55 10.88 36.66
CA ASN A 168 11.03 11.84 37.67
C ASN A 168 9.92 12.76 38.20
N ALA A 169 8.69 12.60 37.71
CA ALA A 169 7.55 13.36 38.19
C ALA A 169 6.58 12.45 38.94
N LYS A 170 6.23 12.80 40.17
CA LYS A 170 5.17 12.10 40.93
C LYS A 170 3.76 12.25 40.30
N ARG A 171 3.67 12.94 39.15
CA ARG A 171 2.40 13.27 38.47
C ARG A 171 2.01 12.18 37.49
N LEU A 172 0.77 11.77 37.59
CA LEU A 172 0.09 10.88 36.66
C LEU A 172 -0.94 11.69 35.88
N VAL A 173 -0.91 11.62 34.53
CA VAL A 173 -1.86 12.32 33.68
C VAL A 173 -2.82 11.30 33.10
N PRO A 174 -4.09 11.28 33.50
CA PRO A 174 -5.11 10.40 32.91
C PRO A 174 -5.53 10.93 31.54
N ILE A 175 -5.56 10.05 30.55
CA ILE A 175 -5.93 10.36 29.17
C ILE A 175 -7.08 9.43 28.77
N LYS A 176 -8.21 10.00 28.36
CA LYS A 176 -9.35 9.25 27.81
C LYS A 176 -9.40 9.39 26.29
N ILE A 177 -9.55 8.28 25.59
CA ILE A 177 -9.68 8.22 24.12
C ILE A 177 -11.04 7.67 23.68
N ASN A 178 -11.54 8.13 22.54
CA ASN A 178 -12.78 7.60 21.96
C ASN A 178 -12.50 6.31 21.21
N ILE A 179 -12.94 5.19 21.74
CA ILE A 179 -12.65 3.85 21.20
C ILE A 179 -13.63 3.38 20.10
N LYS A 180 -14.76 4.07 19.86
CA LYS A 180 -15.87 3.59 19.00
C LYS A 180 -15.41 3.01 17.65
N LYS A 181 -14.49 3.70 16.97
CA LYS A 181 -13.97 3.27 15.64
C LYS A 181 -12.97 2.13 15.68
N HIS A 182 -12.32 1.90 16.82
CA HIS A 182 -11.15 1.03 16.92
C HIS A 182 -11.26 0.00 18.05
N LYS A 183 -12.47 -0.21 18.61
CA LYS A 183 -12.72 -1.07 19.77
C LYS A 183 -12.07 -2.44 19.63
N LYS A 184 -12.39 -3.18 18.57
CA LYS A 184 -11.82 -4.52 18.32
C LYS A 184 -10.29 -4.54 18.27
N VAL A 185 -9.68 -3.55 17.62
CA VAL A 185 -8.21 -3.45 17.52
C VAL A 185 -7.59 -3.15 18.88
N LEU A 186 -8.23 -2.31 19.69
CA LEU A 186 -7.74 -1.98 21.03
C LEU A 186 -7.89 -3.15 22.01
N GLU A 187 -8.93 -3.96 21.89
CA GLU A 187 -9.12 -5.20 22.65
C GLU A 187 -7.99 -6.22 22.32
N GLU A 188 -7.70 -6.41 21.02
CA GLU A 188 -6.59 -7.28 20.58
C GLU A 188 -5.22 -6.74 21.03
N LEU A 189 -5.01 -5.40 20.94
CA LEU A 189 -3.79 -4.77 21.44
C LEU A 189 -3.64 -4.95 22.96
N GLN A 190 -4.71 -4.79 23.74
CA GLN A 190 -4.69 -4.99 25.17
C GLN A 190 -4.27 -6.41 25.54
N TYR A 191 -4.81 -7.41 24.85
CA TYR A 191 -4.41 -8.81 25.03
C TYR A 191 -2.89 -9.00 24.83
N LEU A 192 -2.34 -8.51 23.70
CA LEU A 192 -0.91 -8.60 23.40
C LEU A 192 -0.04 -7.79 24.40
N LEU A 193 -0.55 -6.67 24.89
CA LEU A 193 0.14 -5.84 25.89
C LEU A 193 0.25 -6.56 27.24
N LEU A 194 -0.83 -7.18 27.70
CA LEU A 194 -0.84 -7.93 28.95
C LEU A 194 0.12 -9.14 28.90
N ASN A 195 0.26 -9.75 27.72
CA ASN A 195 1.22 -10.83 27.47
C ASN A 195 2.65 -10.34 27.16
N ARG A 196 2.90 -9.02 27.15
CA ARG A 196 4.20 -8.39 26.86
C ARG A 196 4.76 -8.74 25.45
N GLU A 197 3.89 -8.96 24.47
CA GLU A 197 4.29 -9.40 23.13
C GLU A 197 4.52 -8.25 22.15
N ILE A 198 3.93 -7.07 22.41
CA ILE A 198 3.94 -5.97 21.46
C ILE A 198 4.51 -4.67 22.06
N PRO A 199 5.49 -4.02 21.40
CA PRO A 199 5.89 -2.66 21.72
C PRO A 199 4.96 -1.66 21.06
N ILE A 200 4.58 -0.59 21.78
CA ILE A 200 3.76 0.50 21.27
C ILE A 200 4.52 1.81 21.36
N THR A 201 4.75 2.47 20.23
CA THR A 201 5.28 3.82 20.18
C THR A 201 4.14 4.83 20.27
N LEU A 202 4.26 5.78 21.19
CA LEU A 202 3.27 6.83 21.42
C LEU A 202 3.84 8.20 21.09
N GLN A 203 2.98 9.04 20.51
CA GLN A 203 3.25 10.46 20.37
C GLN A 203 2.12 11.21 21.05
N LEU A 204 2.48 12.20 21.89
CA LEU A 204 1.54 12.96 22.68
C LEU A 204 1.66 14.46 22.39
N THR A 205 0.53 15.08 22.13
CA THR A 205 0.34 16.54 22.09
C THR A 205 -0.70 16.95 23.14
N SER A 206 -1.02 18.24 23.27
CA SER A 206 -2.11 18.70 24.13
C SER A 206 -3.50 18.24 23.67
N THR A 207 -3.67 17.95 22.37
CA THR A 207 -4.97 17.68 21.77
C THR A 207 -5.11 16.28 21.19
N GLU A 208 -3.98 15.56 21.00
CA GLU A 208 -3.98 14.26 20.31
C GLU A 208 -2.97 13.30 20.94
N ILE A 209 -3.34 12.02 20.96
CA ILE A 209 -2.42 10.91 21.19
C ILE A 209 -2.40 10.00 19.97
N THR A 210 -1.20 9.65 19.55
CA THR A 210 -0.96 8.77 18.41
C THR A 210 -0.36 7.46 18.90
N ILE A 211 -0.97 6.34 18.51
CA ILE A 211 -0.58 4.98 18.90
C ILE A 211 -0.05 4.27 17.68
N THR A 212 1.24 3.93 17.66
CA THR A 212 1.88 3.21 16.55
C THR A 212 2.37 1.84 17.01
N TYR A 213 1.98 0.80 16.31
CA TYR A 213 2.28 -0.59 16.63
C TYR A 213 2.60 -1.41 15.39
N ASP A 214 3.18 -2.59 15.60
CA ASP A 214 3.43 -3.55 14.53
C ASP A 214 2.15 -4.32 14.21
N GLU A 215 1.56 -4.02 13.05
CA GLU A 215 0.34 -4.65 12.57
C GLU A 215 0.50 -6.17 12.32
N GLN A 216 1.73 -6.64 12.05
CA GLN A 216 1.98 -8.07 11.86
C GLN A 216 1.83 -8.84 13.18
N LYS A 217 2.18 -8.22 14.30
CA LYS A 217 1.97 -8.78 15.64
C LYS A 217 0.49 -8.97 15.98
N LEU A 218 -0.36 -8.07 15.48
CA LEU A 218 -1.80 -8.12 15.69
C LEU A 218 -2.51 -9.10 14.76
N ASN A 219 -2.18 -9.07 13.47
CA ASN A 219 -2.89 -9.81 12.42
C ASN A 219 -2.21 -11.13 12.04
N GLY A 220 -1.10 -11.48 12.70
CA GLY A 220 -0.21 -12.58 12.29
C GLY A 220 0.71 -12.18 11.13
N THR A 221 1.66 -13.05 10.83
CA THR A 221 2.58 -12.86 9.70
C THR A 221 1.79 -12.93 8.40
N PHE A 222 1.79 -11.83 7.66
CA PHE A 222 1.28 -11.85 6.29
C PHE A 222 2.30 -12.54 5.39
N HIS A 223 1.83 -13.47 4.59
CA HIS A 223 2.68 -14.17 3.65
C HIS A 223 3.07 -13.25 2.49
N ASP A 224 4.34 -12.89 2.43
CA ASP A 224 4.93 -12.16 1.31
C ASP A 224 5.62 -13.13 0.36
N ILE A 225 4.84 -13.66 -0.58
CA ILE A 225 5.35 -14.60 -1.58
C ILE A 225 6.48 -14.01 -2.44
N LYS A 226 6.47 -12.68 -2.66
CA LYS A 226 7.55 -12.02 -3.40
C LYS A 226 8.86 -11.98 -2.61
N ALA A 227 8.79 -11.78 -1.28
CA ALA A 227 9.96 -11.91 -0.42
C ALA A 227 10.48 -13.34 -0.44
N PHE A 228 9.60 -14.33 -0.36
CA PHE A 228 9.97 -15.73 -0.46
C PHE A 228 10.61 -16.07 -1.82
N TYR A 229 10.07 -15.59 -2.94
CA TYR A 229 10.69 -15.80 -4.25
C TYR A 229 12.14 -15.27 -4.33
N LYS A 230 12.45 -14.16 -3.65
CA LYS A 230 13.81 -13.66 -3.59
C LYS A 230 14.77 -14.62 -2.90
N THR A 231 14.28 -15.34 -1.88
CA THR A 231 15.13 -16.32 -1.15
C THR A 231 15.44 -17.57 -1.94
N ILE A 232 14.58 -17.95 -2.90
CA ILE A 232 14.73 -19.16 -3.72
C ILE A 232 15.20 -18.88 -5.16
N ASN A 233 15.47 -17.61 -5.52
CA ASN A 233 15.90 -17.24 -6.87
C ASN A 233 17.24 -17.84 -7.29
N HIS A 234 18.09 -18.23 -6.35
CA HIS A 234 19.38 -18.90 -6.61
C HIS A 234 19.21 -20.34 -7.06
N ILE A 235 18.06 -20.96 -6.84
CA ILE A 235 17.78 -22.35 -7.22
C ILE A 235 17.52 -22.38 -8.74
N LYS A 236 18.40 -23.09 -9.48
CA LYS A 236 18.30 -23.20 -10.94
C LYS A 236 17.25 -24.22 -11.38
N ASP A 237 17.07 -25.30 -10.61
CA ASP A 237 16.08 -26.31 -10.90
C ASP A 237 14.64 -25.78 -10.73
N GLN A 238 13.91 -25.78 -11.83
CA GLN A 238 12.54 -25.29 -11.85
C GLN A 238 11.57 -26.19 -11.07
N LYS A 239 11.82 -27.51 -11.04
CA LYS A 239 10.97 -28.46 -10.31
C LYS A 239 11.11 -28.27 -8.80
N GLU A 240 12.36 -28.18 -8.32
CA GLU A 240 12.66 -27.88 -6.93
C GLU A 240 12.07 -26.55 -6.49
N ARG A 241 12.24 -25.50 -7.31
CA ARG A 241 11.67 -24.17 -7.03
C ARG A 241 10.15 -24.22 -6.92
N ASN A 242 9.47 -24.92 -7.84
CA ASN A 242 8.01 -25.04 -7.82
C ASN A 242 7.53 -25.83 -6.59
N LEU A 243 8.25 -26.85 -6.19
CA LEU A 243 7.96 -27.62 -4.98
C LEU A 243 8.04 -26.75 -3.72
N LEU A 244 9.09 -25.95 -3.58
CA LEU A 244 9.26 -25.03 -2.46
C LEU A 244 8.17 -23.97 -2.42
N ILE A 245 7.79 -23.42 -3.57
CA ILE A 245 6.67 -22.48 -3.68
C ILE A 245 5.37 -23.13 -3.21
N HIS A 246 5.11 -24.35 -3.64
CA HIS A 246 3.91 -25.08 -3.22
C HIS A 246 3.90 -25.36 -1.71
N GLN A 247 5.02 -25.82 -1.16
CA GLN A 247 5.16 -26.04 0.29
C GLN A 247 4.93 -24.76 1.09
N GLU A 248 5.47 -23.61 0.63
CA GLU A 248 5.26 -22.32 1.30
C GLU A 248 3.80 -21.87 1.22
N HIS A 249 3.11 -22.10 0.10
CA HIS A 249 1.68 -21.83 0.00
C HIS A 249 0.86 -22.68 0.96
N LEU A 250 1.15 -23.98 1.05
CA LEU A 250 0.49 -24.89 2.00
C LEU A 250 0.75 -24.49 3.45
N ARG A 251 2.00 -24.11 3.76
CA ARG A 251 2.37 -23.61 5.08
C ARG A 251 1.58 -22.37 5.45
N TYR A 252 1.41 -21.46 4.51
CA TYR A 252 0.63 -20.25 4.71
C TYR A 252 -0.87 -20.55 4.87
N GLU A 253 -1.43 -21.42 4.04
CA GLU A 253 -2.83 -21.90 4.15
C GLU A 253 -3.11 -22.41 5.56
N ASN A 254 -2.24 -23.26 6.07
CA ASN A 254 -2.35 -23.83 7.43
C ASN A 254 -2.24 -22.76 8.52
N SER A 255 -1.49 -21.66 8.27
CA SER A 255 -1.31 -20.56 9.23
C SER A 255 -2.49 -19.61 9.29
N ILE A 256 -3.27 -19.49 8.22
CA ILE A 256 -4.39 -18.53 8.14
C ILE A 256 -5.65 -19.07 8.79
N LYS A 257 -5.96 -20.37 8.61
CA LYS A 257 -7.20 -20.96 9.13
C LYS A 257 -7.16 -22.48 9.29
N LYS A 258 -7.88 -22.94 10.31
CA LYS A 258 -8.30 -24.32 10.49
C LYS A 258 -9.45 -24.72 9.52
N GLY A 259 -9.48 -24.24 8.29
CA GLY A 259 -10.56 -24.50 7.34
C GLY A 259 -10.03 -24.67 5.92
N LYS A 260 -10.69 -25.52 5.14
CA LYS A 260 -10.38 -25.75 3.73
C LYS A 260 -10.61 -24.49 2.92
N LEU A 261 -9.65 -24.11 2.07
CA LEU A 261 -9.86 -23.08 1.04
C LEU A 261 -10.79 -23.65 -0.03
N GLU A 262 -12.03 -23.20 -0.03
CA GLU A 262 -13.06 -23.72 -0.94
C GLU A 262 -13.42 -22.75 -2.06
N ARG A 263 -13.29 -21.43 -1.80
CA ARG A 263 -13.69 -20.38 -2.75
C ARG A 263 -12.61 -19.33 -2.93
N TYR A 264 -12.45 -18.90 -4.17
CA TYR A 264 -11.46 -17.96 -4.66
C TYR A 264 -12.14 -16.80 -5.36
N CYS A 265 -11.72 -15.56 -5.08
CA CYS A 265 -12.16 -14.37 -5.80
C CYS A 265 -11.04 -13.93 -6.73
N ALA A 266 -11.21 -14.03 -8.03
CA ALA A 266 -10.24 -13.53 -8.99
C ALA A 266 -10.66 -12.19 -9.58
N LEU A 267 -9.71 -11.30 -9.80
CA LEU A 267 -9.93 -9.94 -10.25
C LEU A 267 -9.03 -9.62 -11.45
N ASP A 268 -9.65 -9.07 -12.49
CA ASP A 268 -8.97 -8.36 -13.55
C ASP A 268 -9.07 -6.85 -13.31
N LEU A 269 -7.91 -6.22 -13.05
CA LEU A 269 -7.83 -4.82 -12.64
C LEU A 269 -7.62 -3.93 -13.86
N ASN A 270 -8.62 -3.20 -14.30
CA ASN A 270 -8.56 -2.30 -15.44
C ASN A 270 -8.77 -0.82 -15.04
N PRO A 271 -8.31 0.14 -15.87
CA PRO A 271 -8.49 1.58 -15.59
C PRO A 271 -9.95 2.02 -15.45
N ASP A 272 -10.85 1.36 -16.16
CA ASP A 272 -12.25 1.75 -16.25
C ASP A 272 -13.17 0.91 -15.36
N GLY A 273 -12.65 -0.18 -14.79
CA GLY A 273 -13.39 -1.05 -13.88
C GLY A 273 -12.67 -2.35 -13.53
N ILE A 274 -13.35 -3.20 -12.79
CA ILE A 274 -12.79 -4.48 -12.35
C ILE A 274 -13.73 -5.60 -12.76
N GLY A 275 -13.21 -6.52 -13.57
CA GLY A 275 -13.82 -7.83 -13.78
C GLY A 275 -13.57 -8.71 -12.55
N TYR A 276 -14.59 -9.41 -12.08
CA TYR A 276 -14.43 -10.37 -11.01
C TYR A 276 -15.09 -11.71 -11.32
N CYS A 277 -14.52 -12.78 -10.80
CA CYS A 277 -15.18 -14.07 -10.70
C CYS A 277 -14.94 -14.72 -9.34
N ILE A 278 -15.94 -15.45 -8.86
CA ILE A 278 -15.87 -16.29 -7.68
C ILE A 278 -15.86 -17.74 -8.15
N LEU A 279 -14.79 -18.46 -7.83
CA LEU A 279 -14.56 -19.82 -8.25
C LEU A 279 -14.47 -20.77 -7.06
N ASN A 280 -14.95 -21.99 -7.23
CA ASN A 280 -14.61 -23.10 -6.35
C ASN A 280 -13.23 -23.68 -6.69
N LYS A 281 -12.74 -24.58 -5.85
CA LYS A 281 -11.44 -25.26 -6.03
C LYS A 281 -11.33 -26.07 -7.34
N ASP A 282 -12.45 -26.52 -7.87
CA ASP A 282 -12.57 -27.26 -9.13
C ASP A 282 -12.72 -26.35 -10.36
N ASN A 283 -12.55 -25.05 -10.21
CA ASN A 283 -12.78 -24.01 -11.20
C ASN A 283 -14.26 -23.78 -11.59
N SER A 284 -15.22 -24.41 -10.94
CA SER A 284 -16.64 -24.11 -11.19
C SER A 284 -16.98 -22.68 -10.77
N ILE A 285 -17.78 -22.00 -11.57
CA ILE A 285 -18.14 -20.58 -11.38
C ILE A 285 -19.28 -20.50 -10.39
N VAL A 286 -19.10 -19.76 -9.30
CA VAL A 286 -20.13 -19.45 -8.30
C VAL A 286 -20.83 -18.12 -8.63
N SER A 287 -20.03 -17.11 -9.04
CA SER A 287 -20.52 -15.79 -9.42
C SER A 287 -19.48 -15.09 -10.29
N LYS A 288 -19.93 -14.17 -11.13
CA LYS A 288 -19.06 -13.34 -11.96
C LYS A 288 -19.72 -11.99 -12.22
N GLY A 289 -18.94 -10.95 -12.51
CA GLY A 289 -19.47 -9.64 -12.83
C GLY A 289 -18.41 -8.58 -13.04
N TYR A 290 -18.86 -7.34 -13.15
CA TYR A 290 -18.01 -6.19 -13.43
C TYR A 290 -18.37 -5.02 -12.52
N ILE A 291 -17.38 -4.35 -11.98
CA ILE A 291 -17.51 -3.13 -11.17
C ILE A 291 -17.01 -1.96 -12.01
N ASP A 292 -17.94 -1.11 -12.48
CA ASP A 292 -17.63 0.04 -13.33
C ASP A 292 -17.16 1.24 -12.51
N ILE A 293 -16.04 1.84 -12.93
CA ILE A 293 -15.45 3.06 -12.36
C ILE A 293 -15.18 4.15 -13.42
N SER A 294 -15.67 3.93 -14.65
CA SER A 294 -15.38 4.79 -15.81
C SER A 294 -15.83 6.25 -15.66
N LYS A 295 -16.83 6.51 -14.81
CA LYS A 295 -17.46 7.83 -14.62
C LYS A 295 -16.62 8.83 -13.80
N ILE A 296 -15.43 8.42 -13.30
CA ILE A 296 -14.65 9.23 -12.37
C ILE A 296 -13.46 9.88 -13.07
N VAL A 297 -13.59 11.15 -13.38
CA VAL A 297 -12.61 11.93 -14.17
C VAL A 297 -11.54 12.60 -13.31
N GLU A 298 -11.84 13.01 -12.07
CA GLU A 298 -10.94 13.78 -11.23
C GLU A 298 -9.99 12.93 -10.39
N SER A 299 -8.66 13.20 -10.44
CA SER A 299 -7.64 12.42 -9.73
C SER A 299 -7.81 12.39 -8.19
N LYS A 300 -8.38 13.45 -7.60
CA LYS A 300 -8.66 13.50 -6.14
C LYS A 300 -9.83 12.59 -5.76
N LYS A 301 -10.86 12.52 -6.60
CA LYS A 301 -12.00 11.62 -6.42
C LYS A 301 -11.60 10.17 -6.64
N ARG A 302 -10.68 9.86 -7.56
CA ARG A 302 -10.22 8.48 -7.84
C ARG A 302 -9.63 7.74 -6.64
N LYS A 303 -8.86 8.40 -5.78
CA LYS A 303 -8.35 7.73 -4.57
C LYS A 303 -9.49 7.32 -3.62
N TYR A 304 -10.50 8.14 -3.52
CA TYR A 304 -11.69 7.86 -2.73
C TYR A 304 -12.48 6.69 -3.35
N GLU A 305 -12.73 6.74 -4.65
CA GLU A 305 -13.45 5.71 -5.39
C GLU A 305 -12.72 4.36 -5.40
N ASN A 306 -11.38 4.35 -5.59
CA ASN A 306 -10.59 3.14 -5.42
C ASN A 306 -10.76 2.54 -4.01
N SER A 307 -10.92 3.38 -3.00
CA SER A 307 -11.16 2.91 -1.63
C SER A 307 -12.57 2.32 -1.45
N ILE A 308 -13.59 2.92 -2.08
CA ILE A 308 -14.95 2.37 -2.13
C ILE A 308 -14.95 1.04 -2.89
N MET A 309 -14.35 1.00 -4.06
CA MET A 309 -14.25 -0.19 -4.89
C MET A 309 -13.59 -1.36 -4.14
N VAL A 310 -12.48 -1.13 -3.46
CA VAL A 310 -11.86 -2.15 -2.61
C VAL A 310 -12.81 -2.59 -1.50
N LYS A 311 -13.58 -1.68 -0.92
CA LYS A 311 -14.60 -2.02 0.08
C LYS A 311 -15.68 -2.93 -0.51
N GLU A 312 -16.17 -2.65 -1.72
CA GLU A 312 -17.19 -3.49 -2.39
C GLU A 312 -16.63 -4.88 -2.74
N ILE A 313 -15.40 -4.95 -3.27
CA ILE A 313 -14.71 -6.25 -3.48
C ILE A 313 -14.68 -7.07 -2.19
N PHE A 314 -14.32 -6.45 -1.06
CA PHE A 314 -14.25 -7.17 0.21
C PHE A 314 -15.63 -7.49 0.81
N LYS A 315 -16.71 -6.80 0.42
CA LYS A 315 -18.07 -7.22 0.70
C LYS A 315 -18.42 -8.50 -0.07
N LEU A 316 -18.10 -8.58 -1.37
CA LEU A 316 -18.27 -9.79 -2.19
C LEU A 316 -17.49 -10.97 -1.60
N ILE A 317 -16.23 -10.77 -1.25
CA ILE A 317 -15.37 -11.78 -0.62
C ILE A 317 -16.03 -12.35 0.66
N LYS A 318 -16.58 -11.48 1.50
CA LYS A 318 -17.29 -11.88 2.73
C LYS A 318 -18.59 -12.59 2.44
N HIS A 319 -19.38 -12.07 1.50
CA HIS A 319 -20.69 -12.65 1.12
C HIS A 319 -20.50 -14.09 0.61
N TYR A 320 -19.55 -14.29 -0.30
CA TYR A 320 -19.27 -15.62 -0.86
C TYR A 320 -18.31 -16.46 0.00
N ARG A 321 -17.88 -15.95 1.17
CA ARG A 321 -16.93 -16.61 2.09
C ARG A 321 -15.63 -17.04 1.41
N CYS A 322 -15.10 -16.19 0.52
CA CYS A 322 -13.84 -16.46 -0.15
C CYS A 322 -12.68 -16.36 0.84
N HIS A 323 -11.71 -17.26 0.73
CA HIS A 323 -10.52 -17.30 1.57
C HIS A 323 -9.31 -16.68 0.89
N SER A 324 -9.39 -16.48 -0.41
CA SER A 324 -8.32 -15.90 -1.20
C SER A 324 -8.81 -14.92 -2.23
N ILE A 325 -7.90 -14.04 -2.64
CA ILE A 325 -8.02 -13.15 -3.77
C ILE A 325 -6.91 -13.46 -4.75
N ILE A 326 -7.23 -13.59 -6.03
CA ILE A 326 -6.29 -13.85 -7.11
C ILE A 326 -6.22 -12.61 -7.99
N ILE A 327 -5.05 -12.07 -8.23
CA ILE A 327 -4.82 -10.91 -9.09
C ILE A 327 -3.58 -11.13 -9.98
N GLU A 328 -3.47 -10.34 -11.02
CA GLU A 328 -2.25 -10.33 -11.82
C GLU A 328 -1.09 -9.63 -11.09
N ASP A 329 0.13 -10.17 -11.29
CA ASP A 329 1.37 -9.51 -10.87
C ASP A 329 1.77 -8.47 -11.94
N LEU A 330 1.09 -7.33 -11.91
CA LEU A 330 1.35 -6.22 -12.81
C LEU A 330 2.51 -5.38 -12.26
N ASP A 331 3.75 -5.82 -12.50
CA ASP A 331 4.95 -5.02 -12.21
C ASP A 331 5.22 -4.07 -13.41
N ILE A 332 4.34 -3.09 -13.58
CA ILE A 332 4.46 -2.11 -14.65
C ILE A 332 5.55 -1.12 -14.27
N LYS A 333 6.75 -1.32 -14.80
CA LYS A 333 7.85 -0.36 -14.67
C LYS A 333 7.45 0.94 -15.37
N THR A 334 7.28 1.98 -14.58
CA THR A 334 6.99 3.32 -15.08
C THR A 334 8.25 3.86 -15.76
N GLY A 335 8.28 3.91 -17.06
CA GLY A 335 9.38 4.51 -17.82
C GLY A 335 9.70 3.86 -19.18
N ASP A 336 9.43 2.56 -19.33
CA ASP A 336 9.87 1.82 -20.52
C ASP A 336 8.89 1.84 -21.71
N HIS A 337 7.67 2.33 -21.51
CA HIS A 337 6.72 2.42 -22.62
C HIS A 337 6.79 3.84 -23.21
N GLY A 338 7.34 3.98 -24.43
CA GLY A 338 7.44 5.25 -25.16
C GLY A 338 6.09 5.96 -25.42
N ASN A 339 4.97 5.37 -25.01
CA ASN A 339 3.64 5.93 -25.13
C ASN A 339 3.27 6.76 -23.90
N LYS A 340 3.39 8.10 -24.03
CA LYS A 340 3.05 9.08 -22.99
C LYS A 340 1.59 8.98 -22.50
N VAL A 341 0.67 8.62 -23.39
CA VAL A 341 -0.77 8.49 -23.07
C VAL A 341 -0.99 7.26 -22.18
N MET A 342 -0.35 6.13 -22.49
CA MET A 342 -0.45 4.92 -21.69
C MET A 342 0.17 5.11 -20.31
N ASN A 343 1.35 5.74 -20.23
CA ASN A 343 2.00 6.09 -18.97
C ASN A 343 1.14 7.04 -18.11
N PHE A 344 0.45 7.99 -18.74
CA PHE A 344 -0.49 8.86 -18.05
C PHE A 344 -1.70 8.09 -17.53
N LYS A 345 -2.30 7.20 -18.33
CA LYS A 345 -3.41 6.34 -17.90
C LYS A 345 -3.01 5.47 -16.70
N ILE A 346 -1.88 4.78 -16.78
CA ILE A 346 -1.39 3.89 -15.72
C ILE A 346 -1.10 4.64 -14.41
N ASN A 347 -0.39 5.76 -14.49
CA ASN A 347 0.09 6.47 -13.28
C ASN A 347 -0.94 7.42 -12.68
N THR A 348 -1.81 8.01 -13.52
CA THR A 348 -2.70 9.08 -13.10
C THR A 348 -4.14 8.60 -12.99
N LEU A 349 -4.60 7.88 -14.01
CA LEU A 349 -5.98 7.42 -14.06
C LEU A 349 -6.19 6.12 -13.29
N TRP A 350 -5.34 5.16 -13.47
CA TRP A 350 -5.48 3.84 -12.84
C TRP A 350 -4.95 3.80 -11.42
N ASN A 351 -3.82 4.48 -11.17
CA ASN A 351 -3.12 4.46 -9.87
C ASN A 351 -2.98 3.03 -9.29
N LEU A 352 -2.63 2.09 -10.17
CA LEU A 352 -2.52 0.66 -9.87
C LEU A 352 -1.68 0.37 -8.61
N PRO A 353 -0.53 1.04 -8.37
CA PRO A 353 0.23 0.83 -7.15
C PRO A 353 -0.56 1.17 -5.87
N PHE A 354 -1.44 2.17 -5.92
CA PHE A 354 -2.29 2.53 -4.80
C PHE A 354 -3.38 1.48 -4.57
N LEU A 355 -4.05 1.04 -5.64
CA LEU A 355 -5.08 0.00 -5.60
C LEU A 355 -4.51 -1.31 -5.06
N ASN A 356 -3.38 -1.77 -5.59
CA ASN A 356 -2.71 -2.99 -5.15
C ASN A 356 -2.29 -2.91 -3.67
N ARG A 357 -1.82 -1.74 -3.20
CA ARG A 357 -1.52 -1.50 -1.79
C ARG A 357 -2.76 -1.56 -0.91
N LEU A 358 -3.90 -1.01 -1.36
CA LEU A 358 -5.17 -1.10 -0.62
C LEU A 358 -5.67 -2.53 -0.52
N ILE A 359 -5.67 -3.28 -1.63
CA ILE A 359 -6.04 -4.71 -1.65
C ILE A 359 -5.14 -5.48 -0.69
N THR A 360 -3.82 -5.32 -0.81
CA THR A 360 -2.85 -5.99 0.06
C THR A 360 -3.08 -5.66 1.54
N LYS A 361 -3.37 -4.39 1.86
CA LYS A 361 -3.68 -3.97 3.22
C LYS A 361 -4.93 -4.66 3.75
N ARG A 362 -5.99 -4.70 2.94
CA ARG A 362 -7.26 -5.35 3.32
C ARG A 362 -7.10 -6.86 3.46
N CYS A 363 -6.36 -7.51 2.58
CA CYS A 363 -6.05 -8.93 2.71
C CYS A 363 -5.40 -9.25 4.06
N LYS A 364 -4.46 -8.41 4.52
CA LYS A 364 -3.84 -8.53 5.83
C LYS A 364 -4.86 -8.37 6.97
N GLU A 365 -5.69 -7.33 6.91
CA GLU A 365 -6.69 -7.02 7.94
C GLU A 365 -7.75 -8.12 8.06
N GLU A 366 -8.17 -8.70 6.94
CA GLU A 366 -9.24 -9.71 6.87
C GLU A 366 -8.70 -11.16 6.88
N LYS A 367 -7.37 -11.34 6.96
CA LYS A 367 -6.69 -12.66 6.91
C LYS A 367 -7.03 -13.46 5.64
N ILE A 368 -7.06 -12.78 4.50
CA ILE A 368 -7.36 -13.35 3.19
C ILE A 368 -6.05 -13.56 2.43
N LEU A 369 -5.88 -14.74 1.84
CA LEU A 369 -4.72 -15.06 1.01
C LEU A 369 -4.74 -14.25 -0.27
N LYS A 370 -3.63 -13.56 -0.59
CA LYS A 370 -3.43 -12.91 -1.87
C LYS A 370 -2.54 -13.76 -2.75
N ILE A 371 -3.06 -14.20 -3.89
CA ILE A 371 -2.35 -14.99 -4.91
C ILE A 371 -2.08 -14.07 -6.10
N GLU A 372 -0.83 -14.00 -6.54
CA GLU A 372 -0.44 -13.22 -7.72
C GLU A 372 -0.04 -14.18 -8.86
N VAL A 373 -0.61 -13.96 -10.03
CA VAL A 373 -0.35 -14.76 -11.24
C VAL A 373 0.31 -13.93 -12.34
N LYS A 374 1.00 -14.56 -13.26
CA LYS A 374 1.63 -13.87 -14.39
C LYS A 374 0.56 -13.28 -15.33
N PRO A 375 0.70 -12.02 -15.77
CA PRO A 375 -0.31 -11.31 -16.57
C PRO A 375 -0.34 -11.69 -18.06
N TYR A 376 0.59 -12.55 -18.52
CA TYR A 376 0.72 -12.82 -19.95
C TYR A 376 -0.51 -13.51 -20.51
N TYR A 377 -1.13 -12.88 -21.51
CA TYR A 377 -2.26 -13.40 -22.32
C TYR A 377 -3.54 -13.75 -21.54
N SER A 378 -3.75 -13.25 -20.32
CA SER A 378 -4.96 -13.55 -19.54
C SER A 378 -6.24 -13.13 -20.25
N SER A 379 -6.32 -11.87 -20.73
CA SER A 379 -7.45 -11.41 -21.52
C SER A 379 -7.56 -12.15 -22.87
N PHE A 380 -6.45 -12.42 -23.55
CA PHE A 380 -6.46 -13.12 -24.83
C PHE A 380 -6.99 -14.55 -24.69
N ILE A 381 -6.45 -15.31 -23.74
CA ILE A 381 -6.88 -16.68 -23.46
C ILE A 381 -8.31 -16.70 -22.89
N GLY A 382 -8.59 -15.80 -21.96
CA GLY A 382 -9.91 -15.67 -21.36
C GLY A 382 -11.01 -15.44 -22.39
N ASN A 383 -10.79 -14.51 -23.33
CA ASN A 383 -11.74 -14.20 -24.38
C ASN A 383 -11.97 -15.34 -25.37
N ILE A 384 -10.95 -16.18 -25.61
CA ILE A 384 -11.09 -17.36 -26.50
C ILE A 384 -11.84 -18.49 -25.77
N LEU A 385 -11.52 -18.72 -24.48
CA LEU A 385 -12.14 -19.84 -23.75
C LEU A 385 -13.51 -19.52 -23.17
N HIS A 386 -13.83 -18.25 -22.95
CA HIS A 386 -15.06 -17.82 -22.31
C HIS A 386 -15.77 -16.79 -23.17
N ASN A 387 -17.02 -17.06 -23.51
CA ASN A 387 -17.86 -16.12 -24.25
C ASN A 387 -18.46 -15.06 -23.31
N GLU A 388 -17.58 -14.20 -22.75
CA GLU A 388 -17.93 -13.22 -21.74
C GLU A 388 -17.33 -11.85 -22.07
N PHE A 389 -17.84 -10.80 -21.39
CA PHE A 389 -17.23 -9.47 -21.44
C PHE A 389 -15.76 -9.52 -21.02
N ASP A 390 -14.86 -8.88 -21.80
CA ASP A 390 -13.39 -8.98 -21.68
C ASP A 390 -12.83 -9.01 -20.23
N PRO A 391 -13.17 -8.07 -19.33
CA PRO A 391 -12.69 -8.13 -17.96
C PRO A 391 -13.18 -9.33 -17.14
N ILE A 392 -14.38 -9.82 -17.45
CA ILE A 392 -14.94 -11.02 -16.81
C ILE A 392 -14.19 -12.25 -17.32
N ALA A 393 -14.02 -12.37 -18.64
CA ALA A 393 -13.30 -13.45 -19.27
C ALA A 393 -11.84 -13.53 -18.78
N ALA A 394 -11.17 -12.38 -18.68
CA ALA A 394 -9.83 -12.27 -18.11
C ALA A 394 -9.80 -12.72 -16.64
N SER A 395 -10.79 -12.30 -15.83
CA SER A 395 -10.86 -12.70 -14.41
C SER A 395 -11.04 -14.21 -14.22
N LEU A 396 -11.78 -14.88 -15.12
CA LEU A 396 -11.92 -16.34 -15.13
C LEU A 396 -10.59 -17.04 -15.39
N GLU A 397 -9.83 -16.58 -16.39
CA GLU A 397 -8.49 -17.14 -16.67
C GLU A 397 -7.49 -16.84 -15.54
N ILE A 398 -7.50 -15.64 -14.97
CA ILE A 398 -6.71 -15.28 -13.78
C ILE A 398 -7.03 -16.22 -12.62
N GLY A 399 -8.32 -16.48 -12.41
CA GLY A 399 -8.79 -17.40 -11.37
C GLY A 399 -8.29 -18.81 -11.57
N ARG A 400 -8.46 -19.36 -12.78
CA ARG A 400 -7.96 -20.69 -13.16
C ARG A 400 -6.44 -20.83 -12.88
N ARG A 401 -5.65 -19.86 -13.34
CA ARG A 401 -4.19 -19.84 -13.12
C ARG A 401 -3.84 -19.81 -11.63
N GLY A 402 -4.52 -19.00 -10.84
CA GLY A 402 -4.28 -18.90 -9.43
C GLY A 402 -4.58 -20.17 -8.66
N ILE A 403 -5.71 -20.83 -8.98
CA ILE A 403 -6.08 -22.11 -8.38
C ILE A 403 -5.07 -23.21 -8.76
N ILE A 404 -4.69 -23.30 -10.01
CA ILE A 404 -3.71 -24.30 -10.47
C ILE A 404 -2.35 -24.06 -9.82
N ARG A 405 -1.90 -22.80 -9.79
CA ARG A 405 -0.64 -22.42 -9.12
C ARG A 405 -0.66 -22.77 -7.64
N PHE A 406 -1.76 -22.49 -6.97
CA PHE A 406 -1.93 -22.79 -5.56
C PHE A 406 -1.93 -24.29 -5.29
N ILE A 407 -2.68 -25.07 -6.10
CA ILE A 407 -2.81 -26.52 -5.92
C ILE A 407 -1.56 -27.28 -6.38
N LYS A 408 -0.99 -26.90 -7.54
CA LYS A 408 0.13 -27.63 -8.18
C LYS A 408 1.48 -26.93 -8.02
N GLY A 409 1.54 -25.76 -7.35
CA GLY A 409 2.77 -24.99 -7.16
C GLY A 409 3.31 -24.33 -8.42
N SER A 410 2.59 -24.42 -9.55
CA SER A 410 3.00 -23.84 -10.84
C SER A 410 1.85 -23.10 -11.51
N SER A 411 2.20 -22.08 -12.28
CA SER A 411 1.25 -21.39 -13.17
C SER A 411 1.52 -21.88 -14.59
N PHE A 412 0.54 -22.45 -15.26
CA PHE A 412 0.64 -22.90 -16.65
C PHE A 412 -0.59 -22.46 -17.45
N TYR A 413 -0.40 -22.37 -18.75
CA TYR A 413 -1.48 -22.11 -19.70
C TYR A 413 -2.33 -23.36 -19.90
N PRO A 414 -3.62 -23.24 -20.24
CA PRO A 414 -4.41 -24.38 -20.69
C PRO A 414 -3.81 -24.92 -21.99
N GLU A 415 -4.11 -26.17 -22.29
CA GLU A 415 -3.82 -26.70 -23.64
C GLU A 415 -4.56 -25.86 -24.67
N LEU A 416 -3.88 -25.59 -25.76
CA LEU A 416 -4.48 -24.87 -26.91
C LEU A 416 -5.35 -25.86 -27.68
N ASP A 417 -6.65 -25.72 -27.53
CA ASP A 417 -7.63 -26.45 -28.33
C ASP A 417 -8.01 -25.61 -29.55
N THR A 418 -7.50 -26.00 -30.73
CA THR A 418 -7.76 -25.31 -31.99
C THR A 418 -9.10 -25.69 -32.62
N THR A 419 -9.79 -26.72 -32.08
CA THR A 419 -11.11 -27.14 -32.60
C THR A 419 -12.19 -26.10 -32.42
N ASN A 420 -12.01 -25.22 -31.44
CA ASN A 420 -12.92 -24.06 -31.21
C ASN A 420 -12.97 -23.08 -32.39
N PHE A 421 -12.07 -23.23 -33.39
CA PHE A 421 -11.93 -22.33 -34.54
C PHE A 421 -12.30 -22.99 -35.86
N ILE A 422 -12.89 -24.18 -35.87
CA ILE A 422 -13.21 -24.97 -37.09
C ILE A 422 -13.99 -24.16 -38.14
N ASN A 423 -14.83 -23.22 -37.72
CA ASN A 423 -15.62 -22.38 -38.61
C ASN A 423 -14.94 -21.03 -38.93
N ASP A 424 -13.69 -20.86 -38.55
CA ASP A 424 -12.93 -19.64 -38.86
C ASP A 424 -12.25 -19.75 -40.23
N SER A 425 -12.24 -18.66 -40.99
CA SER A 425 -11.59 -18.58 -42.28
C SER A 425 -10.07 -18.81 -42.26
N MET A 426 -9.47 -18.72 -41.09
CA MET A 426 -8.04 -18.96 -40.83
C MET A 426 -7.79 -20.23 -40.01
N TYR A 427 -8.72 -21.17 -40.06
CA TYR A 427 -8.57 -22.40 -39.28
C TYR A 427 -7.29 -23.17 -39.58
N ASP A 428 -6.86 -23.20 -40.84
CA ASP A 428 -5.65 -23.93 -41.20
C ASP A 428 -4.40 -23.34 -40.60
N GLU A 429 -4.24 -22.01 -40.60
CA GLU A 429 -3.13 -21.32 -39.96
C GLU A 429 -3.22 -21.40 -38.42
N ILE A 430 -4.44 -21.38 -37.88
CA ILE A 430 -4.68 -21.54 -36.43
C ILE A 430 -4.33 -22.96 -35.98
N ARG A 431 -4.66 -23.96 -36.76
CA ARG A 431 -4.38 -25.38 -36.50
C ARG A 431 -2.88 -25.67 -36.43
N GLU A 432 -2.06 -24.93 -37.16
CA GLU A 432 -0.60 -25.03 -37.12
C GLU A 432 0.00 -24.46 -35.83
N CYS A 433 -0.75 -23.66 -35.09
CA CYS A 433 -0.30 -23.09 -33.86
C CYS A 433 -0.29 -24.11 -32.71
N SER A 434 0.89 -24.49 -32.23
CA SER A 434 1.06 -25.41 -31.09
C SER A 434 1.05 -24.74 -29.72
N THR A 435 1.08 -23.42 -29.70
CA THR A 435 1.19 -22.64 -28.44
C THR A 435 0.33 -21.37 -28.50
N TRP A 436 -0.11 -20.91 -27.32
CA TRP A 436 -0.80 -19.63 -27.14
C TRP A 436 0.02 -18.43 -27.63
N ASN A 437 1.36 -18.50 -27.51
CA ASN A 437 2.24 -17.46 -28.05
C ASN A 437 2.20 -17.44 -29.58
N GLY A 438 2.24 -18.60 -30.24
CA GLY A 438 2.11 -18.74 -31.71
C GLY A 438 0.78 -18.15 -32.19
N LEU A 439 -0.33 -18.56 -31.55
CA LEU A 439 -1.66 -18.05 -31.85
C LEU A 439 -1.77 -16.53 -31.68
N LYS A 440 -1.18 -15.99 -30.62
CA LYS A 440 -1.18 -14.53 -30.36
C LYS A 440 -0.36 -13.77 -31.41
N LEU A 441 0.78 -14.31 -31.83
CA LEU A 441 1.60 -13.71 -32.89
C LEU A 441 0.86 -13.72 -34.24
N LEU A 442 0.21 -14.83 -34.61
CA LEU A 442 -0.65 -14.92 -35.78
C LEU A 442 -1.72 -13.81 -35.72
N PHE A 443 -2.46 -13.72 -34.60
CA PHE A 443 -3.48 -12.70 -34.41
C PHE A 443 -2.93 -11.26 -34.55
N ASP A 444 -1.78 -10.97 -33.96
CA ASP A 444 -1.18 -9.62 -34.02
C ASP A 444 -0.70 -9.30 -35.47
N THR A 445 -0.24 -10.29 -36.20
CA THR A 445 0.16 -10.14 -37.61
C THR A 445 -1.04 -9.83 -38.47
N VAL A 446 -2.10 -10.60 -38.32
CA VAL A 446 -3.38 -10.40 -39.02
C VAL A 446 -3.97 -9.04 -38.68
N LYS A 447 -4.03 -8.68 -37.40
CA LYS A 447 -4.54 -7.37 -36.96
C LYS A 447 -3.76 -6.20 -37.56
N ARG A 448 -2.47 -6.33 -37.78
CA ARG A 448 -1.65 -5.30 -38.44
C ARG A 448 -1.95 -5.19 -39.93
N SER A 449 -2.11 -6.32 -40.63
CA SER A 449 -2.39 -6.37 -42.07
C SER A 449 -3.83 -5.94 -42.39
N TYR A 450 -4.80 -6.29 -41.53
CA TYR A 450 -6.23 -6.06 -41.75
C TYR A 450 -6.80 -4.79 -41.13
N ARG A 451 -6.00 -3.91 -40.57
CA ARG A 451 -6.47 -2.58 -40.08
C ARG A 451 -7.29 -1.78 -41.08
N ARG A 452 -7.25 -2.17 -42.40
CA ARG A 452 -7.98 -1.56 -43.51
C ARG A 452 -9.19 -2.35 -44.00
N LYS A 453 -9.39 -3.63 -43.55
CA LYS A 453 -10.48 -4.51 -44.02
C LYS A 453 -11.06 -5.34 -42.85
N LEU A 454 -11.59 -4.67 -41.84
CA LEU A 454 -12.11 -5.32 -40.62
C LEU A 454 -13.42 -6.11 -40.82
N GLU A 455 -14.05 -6.05 -42.01
CA GLU A 455 -15.40 -6.60 -42.25
C GLU A 455 -15.40 -8.06 -42.66
N GLU A 456 -14.26 -8.66 -43.00
CA GLU A 456 -14.20 -10.02 -43.60
C GLU A 456 -13.64 -11.11 -42.68
N PHE A 457 -13.37 -10.82 -41.36
CA PHE A 457 -12.61 -11.74 -40.54
C PHE A 457 -13.32 -12.15 -39.26
N ASN A 458 -13.84 -13.38 -39.20
CA ASN A 458 -14.59 -13.94 -38.07
C ASN A 458 -13.81 -14.04 -36.77
N PHE A 459 -12.49 -14.29 -36.82
CA PHE A 459 -11.63 -14.35 -35.63
C PHE A 459 -11.56 -12.99 -34.89
N VAL A 460 -11.54 -11.90 -35.66
CA VAL A 460 -11.59 -10.55 -35.10
C VAL A 460 -12.98 -10.23 -34.56
N ALA A 461 -14.04 -10.68 -35.22
CA ALA A 461 -15.41 -10.55 -34.75
C ALA A 461 -15.65 -11.35 -33.45
N TYR A 462 -15.10 -12.56 -33.37
CA TYR A 462 -15.12 -13.38 -32.17
C TYR A 462 -14.37 -12.70 -31.00
N TYR A 463 -13.19 -12.14 -31.27
CA TYR A 463 -12.39 -11.41 -30.23
C TYR A 463 -12.97 -10.05 -29.87
N LEU A 464 -13.60 -9.33 -30.80
CA LEU A 464 -14.19 -7.99 -30.59
C LEU A 464 -15.71 -8.02 -30.38
N GLY A 465 -16.42 -9.06 -30.87
CA GLY A 465 -17.88 -9.19 -30.77
C GLY A 465 -18.38 -9.28 -29.34
N ASN A 466 -17.59 -9.84 -28.43
CA ASN A 466 -17.90 -9.96 -27.02
C ASN A 466 -17.81 -8.64 -26.22
N LYS A 467 -17.41 -7.53 -26.85
CA LYS A 467 -17.41 -6.20 -26.21
C LYS A 467 -18.81 -5.59 -26.02
N LYS A 468 -19.86 -6.13 -26.64
CA LYS A 468 -21.19 -5.51 -26.68
C LYS A 468 -22.28 -6.23 -25.91
N SER A 469 -22.08 -7.44 -25.40
CA SER A 469 -23.12 -8.15 -24.66
C SER A 469 -23.17 -7.75 -23.19
N GLY A 470 -24.20 -7.04 -22.85
CA GLY A 470 -24.87 -6.92 -21.57
C GLY A 470 -24.04 -6.86 -20.30
N VAL A 471 -23.53 -5.69 -19.96
CA VAL A 471 -23.09 -5.38 -18.59
C VAL A 471 -24.30 -5.44 -17.66
N GLN A 472 -24.46 -6.49 -16.87
CA GLN A 472 -25.33 -6.44 -15.72
C GLN A 472 -24.67 -5.52 -14.68
N HIS A 473 -25.15 -4.28 -14.61
CA HIS A 473 -24.82 -3.37 -13.53
C HIS A 473 -25.41 -3.91 -12.23
N LEU A 474 -24.56 -4.42 -11.35
CA LEU A 474 -24.97 -4.68 -9.98
C LEU A 474 -25.12 -3.33 -9.28
N HIS A 475 -26.36 -2.82 -9.21
CA HIS A 475 -26.75 -1.83 -8.23
C HIS A 475 -26.92 -2.58 -6.90
N PHE A 476 -26.05 -2.30 -5.94
CA PHE A 476 -26.26 -2.74 -4.57
C PHE A 476 -27.16 -1.71 -3.88
N GLU A 477 -28.37 -2.10 -3.52
CA GLU A 477 -29.21 -1.41 -2.53
C GLU A 477 -28.62 -1.49 -1.12
#